data_608655de5c26bc8efed55b0460bdd4c9
#
_entry.id   608655de5c26bc8efed55b0460bdd4c9
#
_cell.length_a   1.000
_cell.length_b   1.000
_cell.length_c   1.000
_cell.angle_alpha   90.00
_cell.angle_beta   90.00
_cell.angle_gamma   90.00
#
_symmetry.space_group_name_H-M   'P 1'
#
loop_
_entity.id
_entity.type
_entity.pdbx_description
1 polymer ?
#
loop_
_entity_poly.entity_id
_entity_poly.type
_entity_poly.pdbx_seq_one_letter_code
_entity_poly.pdbx_strand_id
1 'polypeptide(L)'
;LPASRQPAYLAGGKGLDELLVAARQAQAVLTLRSVWPDDQLYPLARRANIHIVEIDAANPIEGELPGIALTESTLREAKGSATVLINQPWQDSANLARMAMIMADSLSRLAPPQRERLQANLAAISQRLQQAQSEASRQLAQADELPVLLLTPRVQALATALQLEPVPWKAPEKDEDLPAALQKAIQAHRPRAILSHTAPDEAAAQAIAAAGVPLIVLRDNAPDPVQALTDAMLAVAQAMARKP
;
A
#
# COMPACT_ATOMS: atom_id res chain seq x y z
N LEU A 1 1.38 -3.68 -11.54
CA LEU A 1 1.67 -2.27 -11.84
C LEU A 1 1.11 -1.40 -10.72
N PRO A 2 1.89 -0.48 -10.12
CA PRO A 2 1.37 0.41 -9.08
C PRO A 2 0.16 1.22 -9.59
N ALA A 3 -0.91 1.28 -8.80
CA ALA A 3 -2.13 1.99 -9.15
C ALA A 3 -1.88 3.43 -9.61
N SER A 4 -0.91 4.12 -8.98
CA SER A 4 -0.52 5.49 -9.34
C SER A 4 0.07 5.66 -10.75
N ARG A 5 0.62 4.59 -11.34
CA ARG A 5 1.23 4.61 -12.69
C ARG A 5 0.36 3.96 -13.76
N GLN A 6 -0.70 3.28 -13.34
CA GLN A 6 -1.57 2.54 -14.24
C GLN A 6 -2.18 3.41 -15.35
N PRO A 7 -2.75 4.62 -15.07
CA PRO A 7 -3.33 5.43 -16.12
C PRO A 7 -2.34 5.79 -17.23
N ALA A 8 -1.12 6.21 -16.86
CA ALA A 8 -0.11 6.58 -17.84
C ALA A 8 0.41 5.37 -18.63
N TYR A 9 0.57 4.22 -17.96
CA TYR A 9 1.03 2.97 -18.58
C TYR A 9 -0.01 2.40 -19.54
N LEU A 10 -1.30 2.53 -19.23
CA LEU A 10 -2.41 1.97 -20.00
C LEU A 10 -3.02 2.97 -21.01
N ALA A 11 -2.60 4.24 -21.00
CA ALA A 11 -3.13 5.28 -21.90
C ALA A 11 -2.79 5.01 -23.37
N GLY A 12 -1.86 4.11 -23.68
CA GLY A 12 -1.48 3.69 -25.03
C GLY A 12 -0.03 3.20 -25.11
N GLY A 13 0.37 2.79 -26.31
CA GLY A 13 1.72 2.32 -26.60
C GLY A 13 2.05 0.96 -25.95
N LYS A 14 3.32 0.76 -25.64
CA LYS A 14 3.88 -0.54 -25.22
C LYS A 14 3.14 -1.18 -24.04
N GLY A 15 2.76 -0.40 -23.04
CA GLY A 15 2.09 -0.92 -21.84
C GLY A 15 0.70 -1.50 -22.14
N LEU A 16 -0.06 -0.83 -23.00
CA LEU A 16 -1.36 -1.34 -23.46
C LEU A 16 -1.18 -2.61 -24.30
N ASP A 17 -0.21 -2.64 -25.22
CA ASP A 17 0.05 -3.82 -26.04
C ASP A 17 0.44 -5.03 -25.20
N GLU A 18 1.33 -4.84 -24.21
CA GLU A 18 1.72 -5.90 -23.27
C GLU A 18 0.52 -6.44 -22.49
N LEU A 19 -0.36 -5.54 -22.01
CA LEU A 19 -1.60 -5.95 -21.34
C LEU A 19 -2.49 -6.78 -22.26
N LEU A 20 -2.74 -6.33 -23.51
CA LEU A 20 -3.60 -7.02 -24.44
C LEU A 20 -3.05 -8.40 -24.82
N VAL A 21 -1.72 -8.52 -24.99
CA VAL A 21 -1.07 -9.81 -25.24
C VAL A 21 -1.24 -10.76 -24.04
N ALA A 22 -0.98 -10.30 -22.83
CA ALA A 22 -1.15 -11.09 -21.61
C ALA A 22 -2.61 -11.51 -21.41
N ALA A 23 -3.56 -10.62 -21.64
CA ALA A 23 -4.98 -10.86 -21.44
C ALA A 23 -5.54 -11.96 -22.35
N ARG A 24 -4.99 -12.15 -23.56
CA ARG A 24 -5.44 -13.21 -24.48
C ARG A 24 -5.29 -14.62 -23.89
N GLN A 25 -4.33 -14.83 -23.02
CA GLN A 25 -4.04 -16.13 -22.40
C GLN A 25 -4.47 -16.19 -20.93
N ALA A 26 -4.86 -15.07 -20.33
CA ALA A 26 -5.24 -15.00 -18.93
C ALA A 26 -6.68 -15.51 -18.72
N GLN A 27 -6.89 -16.26 -17.66
CA GLN A 27 -8.22 -16.67 -17.21
C GLN A 27 -8.89 -15.61 -16.32
N ALA A 28 -8.07 -14.85 -15.58
CA ALA A 28 -8.54 -13.79 -14.70
C ALA A 28 -7.62 -12.57 -14.72
N VAL A 29 -8.16 -11.44 -14.32
CA VAL A 29 -7.44 -10.21 -14.02
C VAL A 29 -7.76 -9.78 -12.60
N LEU A 30 -6.72 -9.43 -11.83
CA LEU A 30 -6.87 -8.89 -10.47
C LEU A 30 -6.99 -7.37 -10.54
N THR A 31 -8.02 -6.83 -9.91
CA THR A 31 -8.31 -5.39 -9.87
C THR A 31 -8.54 -4.90 -8.44
N LEU A 32 -8.71 -3.59 -8.30
CA LEU A 32 -9.18 -2.91 -7.10
C LEU A 32 -10.39 -2.03 -7.42
N ARG A 33 -11.23 -2.44 -8.35
CA ARG A 33 -12.21 -1.58 -8.99
C ARG A 33 -13.31 -1.10 -8.05
N SER A 34 -13.67 -1.87 -7.03
CA SER A 34 -14.61 -1.44 -5.99
C SER A 34 -14.05 -0.30 -5.12
N VAL A 35 -12.72 -0.22 -4.97
CA VAL A 35 -12.02 0.83 -4.23
C VAL A 35 -11.58 1.97 -5.16
N TRP A 36 -11.23 1.63 -6.38
CA TRP A 36 -10.75 2.57 -7.39
C TRP A 36 -11.57 2.42 -8.67
N PRO A 37 -12.71 3.13 -8.79
CA PRO A 37 -13.63 2.99 -9.93
C PRO A 37 -13.00 3.27 -11.31
N ASP A 38 -11.94 4.09 -11.35
CA ASP A 38 -11.20 4.41 -12.57
C ASP A 38 -10.12 3.38 -12.96
N ASP A 39 -10.07 2.22 -12.29
CA ASP A 39 -9.21 1.10 -12.68
C ASP A 39 -9.59 0.60 -14.08
N GLN A 40 -8.66 0.75 -15.04
CA GLN A 40 -8.87 0.40 -16.45
C GLN A 40 -8.42 -1.01 -16.81
N LEU A 41 -7.84 -1.78 -15.87
CA LEU A 41 -7.27 -3.09 -16.17
C LEU A 41 -8.30 -4.05 -16.76
N TYR A 42 -9.44 -4.24 -16.08
CA TYR A 42 -10.47 -5.16 -16.56
C TYR A 42 -11.14 -4.72 -17.87
N PRO A 43 -11.62 -3.45 -18.01
CA PRO A 43 -12.18 -2.99 -19.29
C PRO A 43 -11.25 -3.16 -20.48
N LEU A 44 -9.94 -2.94 -20.29
CA LEU A 44 -8.95 -3.10 -21.35
C LEU A 44 -8.63 -4.58 -21.62
N ALA A 45 -8.42 -5.39 -20.59
CA ALA A 45 -8.15 -6.81 -20.72
C ALA A 45 -9.30 -7.54 -21.44
N ARG A 46 -10.54 -7.16 -21.15
CA ARG A 46 -11.74 -7.74 -21.78
C ARG A 46 -11.82 -7.47 -23.29
N ARG A 47 -11.19 -6.42 -23.80
CA ARG A 47 -11.11 -6.17 -25.26
C ARG A 47 -10.33 -7.26 -25.98
N ALA A 48 -9.31 -7.85 -25.33
CA ALA A 48 -8.51 -8.92 -25.91
C ALA A 48 -9.06 -10.32 -25.62
N ASN A 49 -9.80 -10.48 -24.51
CA ASN A 49 -10.37 -11.74 -24.07
C ASN A 49 -11.73 -11.53 -23.38
N ILE A 50 -12.81 -11.79 -24.08
CA ILE A 50 -14.17 -11.60 -23.55
C ILE A 50 -14.52 -12.60 -22.42
N HIS A 51 -13.79 -13.68 -22.29
CA HIS A 51 -13.99 -14.72 -21.28
C HIS A 51 -13.17 -14.47 -20.00
N ILE A 52 -12.35 -13.40 -19.97
CA ILE A 52 -11.54 -13.10 -18.78
C ILE A 52 -12.43 -12.74 -17.59
N VAL A 53 -12.15 -13.35 -16.45
CA VAL A 53 -12.89 -13.09 -15.21
C VAL A 53 -12.23 -11.97 -14.44
N GLU A 54 -13.03 -11.02 -13.95
CA GLU A 54 -12.54 -10.02 -13.01
C GLU A 54 -12.55 -10.58 -11.59
N ILE A 55 -11.43 -10.45 -10.88
CA ILE A 55 -11.33 -10.68 -9.44
C ILE A 55 -10.97 -9.35 -8.80
N ASP A 56 -11.95 -8.72 -8.16
CA ASP A 56 -11.71 -7.52 -7.35
C ASP A 56 -11.14 -7.95 -6.00
N ALA A 57 -9.85 -7.68 -5.78
CA ALA A 57 -9.17 -8.08 -4.55
C ALA A 57 -9.67 -7.34 -3.30
N ALA A 58 -10.40 -6.25 -3.47
CA ALA A 58 -10.96 -5.46 -2.37
C ALA A 58 -12.40 -5.85 -2.01
N ASN A 59 -13.12 -6.54 -2.93
CA ASN A 59 -14.53 -6.87 -2.72
C ASN A 59 -14.84 -8.28 -3.28
N PRO A 60 -15.27 -9.23 -2.46
CA PRO A 60 -15.61 -10.58 -2.94
C PRO A 60 -16.83 -10.57 -3.85
N ILE A 61 -16.83 -11.43 -4.86
CA ILE A 61 -17.93 -11.54 -5.82
C ILE A 61 -19.20 -12.08 -5.14
N GLU A 62 -19.05 -12.98 -4.17
CA GLU A 62 -20.16 -13.57 -3.42
C GLU A 62 -20.02 -13.22 -1.95
N GLY A 63 -21.13 -12.72 -1.37
CA GLY A 63 -21.21 -11.95 -0.14
C GLY A 63 -20.94 -12.66 1.20
N GLU A 64 -20.26 -13.80 1.24
CA GLU A 64 -19.89 -14.44 2.52
C GLU A 64 -18.67 -13.77 3.18
N LEU A 65 -17.77 -13.18 2.41
CA LEU A 65 -16.60 -12.48 2.92
C LEU A 65 -16.83 -10.97 2.89
N PRO A 66 -16.50 -10.23 3.95
CA PRO A 66 -16.52 -8.78 3.89
C PRO A 66 -15.39 -8.26 3.00
N GLY A 67 -15.62 -7.12 2.35
CA GLY A 67 -14.58 -6.36 1.65
C GLY A 67 -13.52 -5.82 2.60
N ILE A 68 -12.53 -5.11 2.05
CA ILE A 68 -11.51 -4.43 2.84
C ILE A 68 -12.04 -3.17 3.51
N ALA A 69 -11.42 -2.78 4.62
CA ALA A 69 -11.72 -1.51 5.27
C ALA A 69 -11.07 -0.33 4.54
N LEU A 70 -11.83 0.75 4.35
CA LEU A 70 -11.34 1.97 3.71
C LEU A 70 -11.40 3.13 4.68
N THR A 71 -10.49 4.09 4.51
CA THR A 71 -10.52 5.39 5.19
C THR A 71 -11.08 6.46 4.25
N GLU A 72 -11.62 7.54 4.81
CA GLU A 72 -12.17 8.66 4.02
C GLU A 72 -11.17 9.29 3.04
N SER A 73 -9.87 9.18 3.33
CA SER A 73 -8.78 9.72 2.50
C SER A 73 -8.23 8.74 1.45
N THR A 74 -8.92 7.61 1.19
CA THR A 74 -8.40 6.59 0.27
C THR A 74 -8.35 7.09 -1.18
N LEU A 75 -9.34 7.88 -1.59
CA LEU A 75 -9.46 8.43 -2.94
C LEU A 75 -9.46 9.95 -2.94
N ARG A 76 -8.92 10.55 -3.98
CA ARG A 76 -9.01 11.99 -4.25
C ARG A 76 -9.30 12.22 -5.73
N GLU A 77 -10.15 13.20 -6.01
CA GLU A 77 -10.34 13.69 -7.39
C GLU A 77 -9.04 14.33 -7.91
N ALA A 78 -8.58 13.85 -9.05
CA ALA A 78 -7.50 14.47 -9.81
C ALA A 78 -8.07 15.49 -10.81
N LYS A 79 -7.22 16.35 -11.36
CA LYS A 79 -7.60 17.24 -12.44
C LYS A 79 -8.19 16.44 -13.60
N GLY A 80 -9.45 16.72 -13.98
CA GLY A 80 -10.16 16.05 -15.08
C GLY A 80 -11.12 14.95 -14.67
N SER A 81 -11.63 14.96 -13.45
CA SER A 81 -12.64 14.02 -12.90
C SER A 81 -12.19 12.57 -12.72
N ALA A 82 -10.92 12.25 -12.96
CA ALA A 82 -10.38 10.93 -12.63
C ALA A 82 -10.10 10.83 -11.13
N THR A 83 -10.40 9.68 -10.51
CA THR A 83 -10.02 9.42 -9.13
C THR A 83 -8.63 8.82 -9.05
N VAL A 84 -7.86 9.25 -8.06
CA VAL A 84 -6.52 8.73 -7.78
C VAL A 84 -6.51 8.08 -6.41
N LEU A 85 -6.02 6.85 -6.35
CA LEU A 85 -5.80 6.15 -5.09
C LEU A 85 -4.61 6.78 -4.36
N ILE A 86 -4.90 7.54 -3.30
CA ILE A 86 -3.88 8.24 -2.51
C ILE A 86 -3.38 7.36 -1.38
N ASN A 87 -4.31 6.83 -0.61
CA ASN A 87 -4.02 5.94 0.49
C ASN A 87 -4.04 4.50 -0.05
N GLN A 88 -3.00 3.75 0.27
CA GLN A 88 -2.84 2.37 -0.19
C GLN A 88 -3.40 1.40 0.84
N PRO A 89 -4.65 0.93 0.71
CA PRO A 89 -5.30 0.14 1.73
C PRO A 89 -4.59 -1.19 2.04
N TRP A 90 -3.80 -1.73 1.10
CA TRP A 90 -2.99 -2.93 1.32
C TRP A 90 -1.78 -2.74 2.23
N GLN A 91 -1.47 -1.50 2.65
CA GLN A 91 -0.47 -1.23 3.68
C GLN A 91 -0.99 -1.43 5.12
N ASP A 92 -2.27 -1.72 5.25
CA ASP A 92 -2.85 -2.31 6.46
C ASP A 92 -2.76 -3.83 6.37
N SER A 93 -2.15 -4.48 7.37
CA SER A 93 -1.94 -5.93 7.40
C SER A 93 -3.25 -6.73 7.38
N ALA A 94 -4.31 -6.21 8.02
CA ALA A 94 -5.63 -6.83 8.01
C ALA A 94 -6.28 -6.76 6.63
N ASN A 95 -6.16 -5.60 5.95
CA ASN A 95 -6.62 -5.44 4.58
C ASN A 95 -5.84 -6.34 3.62
N LEU A 96 -4.51 -6.40 3.73
CA LEU A 96 -3.69 -7.27 2.86
C LEU A 96 -4.03 -8.75 3.04
N ALA A 97 -4.24 -9.19 4.29
CA ALA A 97 -4.71 -10.55 4.58
C ALA A 97 -6.11 -10.81 3.98
N ARG A 98 -7.01 -9.84 4.07
CA ARG A 98 -8.35 -9.91 3.47
C ARG A 98 -8.30 -10.01 1.95
N MET A 99 -7.49 -9.18 1.30
CA MET A 99 -7.26 -9.22 -0.14
C MET A 99 -6.71 -10.59 -0.57
N ALA A 100 -5.73 -11.13 0.16
CA ALA A 100 -5.19 -12.47 -0.10
C ALA A 100 -6.27 -13.57 0.01
N MET A 101 -7.17 -13.46 0.99
CA MET A 101 -8.29 -14.38 1.18
C MET A 101 -9.28 -14.31 0.01
N ILE A 102 -9.69 -13.10 -0.40
CA ILE A 102 -10.61 -12.89 -1.54
C ILE A 102 -10.00 -13.48 -2.83
N MET A 103 -8.73 -13.19 -3.08
CA MET A 103 -8.02 -13.72 -4.24
C MET A 103 -7.90 -15.24 -4.21
N ALA A 104 -7.54 -15.82 -3.06
CA ALA A 104 -7.39 -17.28 -2.92
C ALA A 104 -8.72 -18.01 -3.12
N ASP A 105 -9.82 -17.48 -2.58
CA ASP A 105 -11.17 -18.06 -2.77
C ASP A 105 -11.58 -17.99 -4.25
N SER A 106 -11.51 -16.82 -4.87
CA SER A 106 -11.88 -16.63 -6.28
C SER A 106 -11.03 -17.48 -7.24
N LEU A 107 -9.70 -17.52 -7.02
CA LEU A 107 -8.80 -18.35 -7.82
C LEU A 107 -9.04 -19.85 -7.61
N SER A 108 -9.42 -20.28 -6.40
CA SER A 108 -9.75 -21.68 -6.12
C SER A 108 -11.01 -22.16 -6.84
N ARG A 109 -11.94 -21.25 -7.12
CA ARG A 109 -13.13 -21.52 -7.94
C ARG A 109 -12.79 -21.62 -9.42
N LEU A 110 -11.92 -20.75 -9.91
CA LEU A 110 -11.48 -20.75 -11.31
C LEU A 110 -10.54 -21.90 -11.66
N ALA A 111 -9.69 -22.29 -10.72
CA ALA A 111 -8.68 -23.34 -10.90
C ALA A 111 -8.73 -24.37 -9.77
N PRO A 112 -9.79 -25.23 -9.69
CA PRO A 112 -9.95 -26.19 -8.60
C PRO A 112 -8.73 -27.10 -8.35
N PRO A 113 -7.97 -27.53 -9.37
CA PRO A 113 -6.76 -28.34 -9.15
C PRO A 113 -5.65 -27.60 -8.37
N GLN A 114 -5.69 -26.28 -8.30
CA GLN A 114 -4.71 -25.45 -7.57
C GLN A 114 -5.16 -25.09 -6.15
N ARG A 115 -6.34 -25.52 -5.72
CA ARG A 115 -6.95 -25.11 -4.44
C ARG A 115 -6.03 -25.35 -3.24
N GLU A 116 -5.46 -26.53 -3.11
CA GLU A 116 -4.58 -26.86 -1.98
C GLU A 116 -3.37 -25.93 -1.92
N ARG A 117 -2.73 -25.66 -3.07
CA ARG A 117 -1.60 -24.74 -3.16
C ARG A 117 -2.00 -23.30 -2.82
N LEU A 118 -3.15 -22.84 -3.30
CA LEU A 118 -3.68 -21.51 -3.00
C LEU A 118 -3.96 -21.35 -1.51
N GLN A 119 -4.57 -22.35 -0.87
CA GLN A 119 -4.85 -22.35 0.56
C GLN A 119 -3.56 -22.41 1.40
N ALA A 120 -2.57 -23.22 1.00
CA ALA A 120 -1.26 -23.25 1.66
C ALA A 120 -0.55 -21.89 1.59
N ASN A 121 -0.58 -21.24 0.42
CA ASN A 121 -0.01 -19.88 0.24
C ASN A 121 -0.74 -18.85 1.10
N LEU A 122 -2.08 -18.90 1.14
CA LEU A 122 -2.89 -18.02 1.98
C LEU A 122 -2.53 -18.20 3.46
N ALA A 123 -2.40 -19.43 3.94
CA ALA A 123 -2.01 -19.72 5.32
C ALA A 123 -0.63 -19.13 5.64
N ALA A 124 0.35 -19.31 4.75
CA ALA A 124 1.70 -18.77 4.92
C ALA A 124 1.70 -17.22 4.96
N ILE A 125 0.96 -16.56 4.07
CA ILE A 125 0.80 -15.10 4.05
C ILE A 125 0.17 -14.62 5.35
N SER A 126 -0.94 -15.23 5.76
CA SER A 126 -1.68 -14.87 6.98
C SER A 126 -0.81 -15.02 8.22
N GLN A 127 -0.03 -16.10 8.32
CA GLN A 127 0.90 -16.34 9.43
C GLN A 127 1.99 -15.26 9.50
N ARG A 128 2.61 -14.91 8.36
CA ARG A 128 3.65 -13.86 8.29
C ARG A 128 3.10 -12.52 8.76
N LEU A 129 1.93 -12.11 8.25
CA LEU A 129 1.29 -10.84 8.62
C LEU A 129 0.92 -10.81 10.11
N GLN A 130 0.34 -11.89 10.63
CA GLN A 130 -0.04 -12.00 12.04
C GLN A 130 1.18 -11.95 12.97
N GLN A 131 2.27 -12.63 12.63
CA GLN A 131 3.51 -12.62 13.40
C GLN A 131 4.10 -11.20 13.45
N ALA A 132 4.20 -10.52 12.29
CA ALA A 132 4.72 -9.17 12.23
C ALA A 132 3.83 -8.17 13.00
N GLN A 133 2.51 -8.29 12.88
CA GLN A 133 1.56 -7.46 13.63
C GLN A 133 1.70 -7.65 15.14
N SER A 134 1.76 -8.89 15.59
CA SER A 134 1.90 -9.22 17.02
C SER A 134 3.22 -8.70 17.58
N GLU A 135 4.32 -8.86 16.84
CA GLU A 135 5.64 -8.37 17.25
C GLU A 135 5.69 -6.83 17.27
N ALA A 136 5.17 -6.17 16.22
CA ALA A 136 5.10 -4.72 16.16
C ALA A 136 4.25 -4.17 17.32
N SER A 137 3.06 -4.73 17.56
CA SER A 137 2.18 -4.32 18.65
C SER A 137 2.83 -4.48 20.02
N ARG A 138 3.59 -5.57 20.24
CA ARG A 138 4.32 -5.80 21.48
C ARG A 138 5.40 -4.74 21.73
N GLN A 139 6.11 -4.33 20.69
CA GLN A 139 7.14 -3.29 20.78
C GLN A 139 6.51 -1.90 20.99
N LEU A 140 5.46 -1.59 20.23
CA LEU A 140 4.75 -0.31 20.32
C LEU A 140 4.08 -0.10 21.69
N ALA A 141 3.58 -1.17 22.32
CA ALA A 141 2.98 -1.09 23.66
C ALA A 141 3.97 -0.65 24.77
N GLN A 142 5.26 -0.58 24.47
CA GLN A 142 6.28 -0.09 25.40
C GLN A 142 6.56 1.42 25.28
N ALA A 143 5.93 2.09 24.31
CA ALA A 143 6.12 3.51 24.06
C ALA A 143 4.88 4.30 24.54
N ASP A 144 5.13 5.41 25.27
CA ASP A 144 4.06 6.26 25.80
C ASP A 144 3.40 7.12 24.70
N GLU A 145 4.18 7.53 23.69
CA GLU A 145 3.74 8.34 22.57
C GLU A 145 4.33 7.80 21.26
N LEU A 146 3.57 7.89 20.19
CA LEU A 146 3.90 7.35 18.86
C LEU A 146 3.88 8.44 17.75
N PRO A 147 4.50 9.63 17.95
CA PRO A 147 4.47 10.70 16.97
C PRO A 147 5.27 10.32 15.72
N VAL A 148 4.64 10.43 14.56
CA VAL A 148 5.22 10.08 13.26
C VAL A 148 4.97 11.18 12.24
N LEU A 149 5.97 11.50 11.41
CA LEU A 149 5.80 12.41 10.29
C LEU A 149 5.60 11.60 9.01
N LEU A 150 4.48 11.83 8.33
CA LEU A 150 4.17 11.18 7.06
C LEU A 150 4.56 12.11 5.92
N LEU A 151 5.61 11.78 5.15
CA LEU A 151 6.02 12.60 3.99
C LEU A 151 4.97 12.60 2.90
N THR A 152 4.17 11.56 2.83
CA THR A 152 3.12 11.43 1.82
C THR A 152 1.88 10.77 2.43
N PRO A 153 0.68 11.08 1.93
CA PRO A 153 -0.55 10.43 2.39
C PRO A 153 -0.61 8.93 2.05
N ARG A 154 0.25 8.43 1.15
CA ARG A 154 0.25 7.03 0.73
C ARG A 154 0.59 6.05 1.84
N VAL A 155 1.31 6.46 2.86
CA VAL A 155 1.67 5.63 4.02
C VAL A 155 0.70 5.77 5.20
N GLN A 156 -0.43 6.47 5.00
CA GLN A 156 -1.43 6.69 6.04
C GLN A 156 -2.06 5.37 6.53
N ALA A 157 -2.29 4.40 5.64
CA ALA A 157 -2.88 3.13 6.03
C ALA A 157 -1.98 2.36 7.01
N LEU A 158 -0.66 2.36 6.76
CA LEU A 158 0.32 1.77 7.70
C LEU A 158 0.30 2.49 9.05
N ALA A 159 0.30 3.82 9.04
CA ALA A 159 0.27 4.60 10.28
C ALA A 159 -0.99 4.30 11.09
N THR A 160 -2.16 4.25 10.44
CA THR A 160 -3.43 3.92 11.08
C THR A 160 -3.46 2.49 11.64
N ALA A 161 -2.98 1.50 10.86
CA ALA A 161 -2.92 0.10 11.26
C ALA A 161 -2.04 -0.14 12.50
N LEU A 162 -0.98 0.66 12.65
CA LEU A 162 -0.06 0.63 13.80
C LEU A 162 -0.47 1.60 14.92
N GLN A 163 -1.60 2.28 14.79
CA GLN A 163 -2.09 3.26 15.77
C GLN A 163 -1.07 4.37 16.08
N LEU A 164 -0.29 4.78 15.07
CA LEU A 164 0.66 5.87 15.21
C LEU A 164 -0.06 7.22 15.25
N GLU A 165 0.61 8.24 15.76
CA GLU A 165 0.11 9.61 15.90
C GLU A 165 0.73 10.52 14.82
N PRO A 166 0.11 10.68 13.64
CA PRO A 166 0.64 11.54 12.60
C PRO A 166 0.70 12.99 13.07
N VAL A 167 1.90 13.58 13.06
CA VAL A 167 2.07 15.00 13.37
C VAL A 167 1.57 15.87 12.22
N PRO A 168 1.08 17.09 12.49
CA PRO A 168 0.67 18.02 11.45
C PRO A 168 1.81 18.30 10.46
N TRP A 169 1.59 17.96 9.20
CA TRP A 169 2.56 18.15 8.13
C TRP A 169 1.87 18.49 6.82
N LYS A 170 2.42 19.48 6.15
CA LYS A 170 2.06 19.82 4.76
C LYS A 170 3.35 20.00 3.98
N ALA A 171 3.53 19.20 2.94
CA ALA A 171 4.66 19.37 2.04
C ALA A 171 4.66 20.79 1.41
N PRO A 172 5.80 21.43 1.27
CA PRO A 172 5.90 22.71 0.57
C PRO A 172 5.51 22.55 -0.90
N GLU A 173 5.14 23.65 -1.55
CA GLU A 173 4.77 23.65 -2.98
C GLU A 173 5.98 23.45 -3.89
N LYS A 174 7.16 23.84 -3.42
CA LYS A 174 8.42 23.70 -4.14
C LYS A 174 9.32 22.68 -3.46
N ASP A 175 9.88 21.78 -4.24
CA ASP A 175 10.77 20.73 -3.73
C ASP A 175 12.04 21.31 -3.08
N GLU A 176 12.56 22.43 -3.57
CA GLU A 176 13.73 23.11 -3.01
C GLU A 176 13.55 23.59 -1.56
N ASP A 177 12.29 23.80 -1.13
CA ASP A 177 11.96 24.21 0.24
C ASP A 177 11.80 23.01 1.21
N LEU A 178 11.78 21.79 0.68
CA LEU A 178 11.50 20.58 1.44
C LEU A 178 12.49 20.34 2.59
N PRO A 179 13.82 20.45 2.43
CA PRO A 179 14.76 20.23 3.52
C PRO A 179 14.55 21.16 4.71
N ALA A 180 14.33 22.48 4.44
CA ALA A 180 14.08 23.47 5.48
C ALA A 180 12.74 23.25 6.18
N ALA A 181 11.69 22.91 5.43
CA ALA A 181 10.39 22.59 5.98
C ALA A 181 10.44 21.34 6.87
N LEU A 182 11.19 20.31 6.47
CA LEU A 182 11.43 19.09 7.26
C LEU A 182 12.13 19.40 8.57
N GLN A 183 13.22 20.17 8.55
CA GLN A 183 13.94 20.56 9.77
C GLN A 183 13.02 21.28 10.74
N LYS A 184 12.21 22.23 10.25
CA LYS A 184 11.23 22.95 11.06
C LYS A 184 10.19 22.02 11.68
N ALA A 185 9.63 21.11 10.89
CA ALA A 185 8.62 20.16 11.37
C ALA A 185 9.21 19.19 12.40
N ILE A 186 10.43 18.67 12.16
CA ILE A 186 11.11 17.78 13.10
C ILE A 186 11.38 18.49 14.43
N GLN A 187 11.86 19.74 14.39
CA GLN A 187 12.11 20.52 15.61
C GLN A 187 10.83 20.83 16.38
N ALA A 188 9.73 21.17 15.66
CA ALA A 188 8.46 21.55 16.28
C ALA A 188 7.71 20.34 16.89
N HIS A 189 7.73 19.19 16.21
CA HIS A 189 6.87 18.05 16.56
C HIS A 189 7.64 16.85 17.10
N ARG A 190 8.96 16.82 16.96
CA ARG A 190 9.85 15.75 17.45
C ARG A 190 9.36 14.34 17.09
N PRO A 191 9.06 14.06 15.80
CA PRO A 191 8.58 12.74 15.40
C PRO A 191 9.65 11.69 15.70
N ARG A 192 9.24 10.51 16.16
CA ARG A 192 10.14 9.39 16.44
C ARG A 192 10.55 8.63 15.19
N ALA A 193 9.78 8.76 14.10
CA ALA A 193 10.10 8.24 12.77
C ALA A 193 9.46 9.12 11.69
N ILE A 194 10.02 9.00 10.49
CA ILE A 194 9.47 9.61 9.26
C ILE A 194 9.12 8.47 8.31
N LEU A 195 7.88 8.46 7.79
CA LEU A 195 7.41 7.44 6.85
C LEU A 195 7.26 8.04 5.45
N SER A 196 7.69 7.29 4.44
CA SER A 196 7.54 7.64 3.03
C SER A 196 7.28 6.40 2.17
N HIS A 197 6.65 6.57 1.00
CA HIS A 197 6.50 5.50 0.00
C HIS A 197 7.65 5.46 -1.00
N THR A 198 8.44 6.55 -1.08
CA THR A 198 9.63 6.67 -1.93
C THR A 198 10.77 7.28 -1.13
N ALA A 199 12.00 6.98 -1.51
CA ALA A 199 13.13 7.70 -0.96
C ALA A 199 13.01 9.19 -1.34
N PRO A 200 13.15 10.12 -0.38
CA PRO A 200 13.24 11.55 -0.69
C PRO A 200 14.52 11.85 -1.48
N ASP A 201 14.61 13.06 -2.02
CA ASP A 201 15.84 13.52 -2.66
C ASP A 201 17.01 13.56 -1.67
N GLU A 202 18.21 13.75 -2.19
CA GLU A 202 19.44 13.73 -1.39
C GLU A 202 19.46 14.81 -0.31
N ALA A 203 18.99 16.01 -0.62
CA ALA A 203 18.99 17.14 0.32
C ALA A 203 18.01 16.91 1.48
N ALA A 204 16.81 16.41 1.18
CA ALA A 204 15.83 16.04 2.20
C ALA A 204 16.30 14.83 3.03
N ALA A 205 16.92 13.82 2.39
CA ALA A 205 17.49 12.68 3.10
C ALA A 205 18.61 13.10 4.07
N GLN A 206 19.49 14.01 3.66
CA GLN A 206 20.54 14.58 4.50
C GLN A 206 19.95 15.38 5.68
N ALA A 207 18.90 16.18 5.45
CA ALA A 207 18.23 16.94 6.51
C ALA A 207 17.61 16.01 7.57
N ILE A 208 16.99 14.90 7.15
CA ILE A 208 16.43 13.88 8.04
C ILE A 208 17.55 13.17 8.83
N ALA A 209 18.62 12.77 8.15
CA ALA A 209 19.76 12.10 8.78
C ALA A 209 20.46 13.00 9.80
N ALA A 210 20.66 14.29 9.49
CA ALA A 210 21.24 15.26 10.39
C ALA A 210 20.40 15.48 11.66
N ALA A 211 19.08 15.31 11.56
CA ALA A 211 18.18 15.38 12.70
C ALA A 211 18.16 14.08 13.54
N GLY A 212 18.81 12.99 13.08
CA GLY A 212 18.86 11.72 13.78
C GLY A 212 17.53 10.97 13.81
N VAL A 213 16.54 11.34 13.00
CA VAL A 213 15.23 10.70 12.95
C VAL A 213 15.25 9.56 11.93
N PRO A 214 14.82 8.32 12.29
CA PRO A 214 14.76 7.22 11.35
C PRO A 214 13.80 7.50 10.18
N LEU A 215 14.26 7.28 8.96
CA LEU A 215 13.43 7.30 7.75
C LEU A 215 13.09 5.87 7.34
N ILE A 216 11.80 5.56 7.25
CA ILE A 216 11.29 4.26 6.85
C ILE A 216 10.56 4.42 5.52
N VAL A 217 11.03 3.69 4.51
CA VAL A 217 10.50 3.76 3.14
C VAL A 217 9.76 2.46 2.81
N LEU A 218 8.44 2.53 2.73
CA LEU A 218 7.59 1.44 2.26
C LEU A 218 7.35 1.55 0.76
N ARG A 219 8.10 0.80 -0.02
CA ARG A 219 8.08 0.89 -1.50
C ARG A 219 6.83 0.25 -2.09
N ASP A 220 6.14 0.99 -2.95
CA ASP A 220 4.92 0.54 -3.67
C ASP A 220 5.14 -0.64 -4.62
N ASN A 221 6.36 -0.83 -5.10
CA ASN A 221 6.71 -1.77 -6.16
C ASN A 221 7.63 -2.89 -5.69
N ALA A 222 7.57 -3.25 -4.41
CA ALA A 222 8.34 -4.36 -3.87
C ALA A 222 7.94 -5.69 -4.56
N PRO A 223 8.89 -6.55 -4.92
CA PRO A 223 8.61 -7.85 -5.52
C PRO A 223 7.77 -8.77 -4.62
N ASP A 224 7.97 -8.69 -3.31
CA ASP A 224 7.15 -9.33 -2.28
C ASP A 224 6.51 -8.23 -1.41
N PRO A 225 5.24 -7.86 -1.67
CA PRO A 225 4.56 -6.81 -0.91
C PRO A 225 4.29 -7.22 0.54
N VAL A 226 4.15 -8.52 0.82
CA VAL A 226 3.99 -9.02 2.19
C VAL A 226 5.27 -8.81 2.98
N GLN A 227 6.44 -9.14 2.40
CA GLN A 227 7.72 -8.91 3.05
C GLN A 227 7.97 -7.41 3.26
N ALA A 228 7.72 -6.58 2.25
CA ALA A 228 7.91 -5.13 2.36
C ALA A 228 7.05 -4.53 3.49
N LEU A 229 5.80 -4.95 3.61
CA LEU A 229 4.91 -4.49 4.68
C LEU A 229 5.40 -4.97 6.05
N THR A 230 5.74 -6.26 6.19
CA THR A 230 6.21 -6.81 7.48
C THR A 230 7.51 -6.15 7.93
N ASP A 231 8.45 -5.92 7.02
CA ASP A 231 9.70 -5.23 7.32
C ASP A 231 9.45 -3.77 7.76
N ALA A 232 8.54 -3.06 7.08
CA ALA A 232 8.19 -1.70 7.43
C ALA A 232 7.51 -1.63 8.81
N MET A 233 6.59 -2.53 9.12
CA MET A 233 5.93 -2.61 10.43
C MET A 233 6.94 -2.81 11.56
N LEU A 234 7.88 -3.74 11.39
CA LEU A 234 8.92 -4.01 12.38
C LEU A 234 9.91 -2.85 12.51
N ALA A 235 10.31 -2.22 11.40
CA ALA A 235 11.19 -1.06 11.41
C ALA A 235 10.55 0.14 12.14
N VAL A 236 9.26 0.38 11.92
CA VAL A 236 8.49 1.40 12.64
C VAL A 236 8.46 1.09 14.13
N ALA A 237 8.10 -0.14 14.50
CA ALA A 237 8.02 -0.55 15.90
C ALA A 237 9.38 -0.40 16.62
N GLN A 238 10.48 -0.80 15.97
CA GLN A 238 11.83 -0.61 16.49
C GLN A 238 12.22 0.86 16.68
N ALA A 239 11.84 1.71 15.71
CA ALA A 239 12.10 3.15 15.80
C ALA A 239 11.34 3.78 16.98
N MET A 240 10.08 3.38 17.19
CA MET A 240 9.25 3.87 18.30
C MET A 240 9.69 3.35 19.66
N ALA A 241 10.21 2.13 19.74
CA ALA A 241 10.69 1.54 20.99
C ALA A 241 12.03 2.12 21.49
N ARG A 242 12.80 2.82 20.64
CA ARG A 242 14.03 3.50 21.07
C ARG A 242 13.68 4.64 22.03
N LYS A 243 14.31 4.67 23.20
CA LYS A 243 14.19 5.83 24.09
C LYS A 243 14.83 7.05 23.42
N PRO A 244 14.22 8.24 23.56
CA PRO A 244 14.76 9.49 23.00
C PRO A 244 16.14 9.85 23.59
#